data_885ae5368213038bf8d9567dc53acedd
#
_entry.id   885ae5368213038bf8d9567dc53acedd
#
_cell.length_a   1.000
_cell.length_b   1.000
_cell.length_c   1.000
_cell.angle_alpha   90.00
_cell.angle_beta   90.00
_cell.angle_gamma   90.00
#
_symmetry.space_group_name_H-M   'P 1'
#
loop_
_entity.id
_entity.type
_entity.pdbx_description
1 polymer ?
#
loop_
_entity_poly.entity_id
_entity_poly.type
_entity_poly.pdbx_seq_one_letter_code
_entity_poly.pdbx_strand_id
1 'polypeptide(L)'
;MKTSLNHLPLSKRNQILEIVEIIREVVSPEKIILFGSYAKGKYVEHRYIGKDGIQYEYISDYDFLVVTLHNDIQHYELEDIINSRTQHFRQPINLEIHEIDYINEGLEFGQYFFADIVKEGVLMYDTGVVDFADPRELTPEEEKEIAQRYYDIWFKRSVEFLIDSRNAFQRKSFRNSVFYLHQVTESLYYATLLVFTGYKPKTHNLFKLRKHAKHLSEELFLLFPVETSKTENNLFDLLKGGYIDARYKEDYTITEEELSILIERISKMQVLVSRICTDKIELLG
;
A
#
# COMPACT_ATOMS: atom_id res chain seq x y z
N MET A 1 8.88 22.18 1.63
CA MET A 1 9.52 20.86 1.34
C MET A 1 11.00 20.93 1.66
N LYS A 2 11.61 19.84 2.20
CA LYS A 2 13.06 19.76 2.44
C LYS A 2 13.79 19.51 1.10
N THR A 3 15.09 19.84 1.03
CA THR A 3 15.94 19.58 -0.15
C THR A 3 17.24 18.85 0.19
N SER A 4 17.37 18.34 1.41
CA SER A 4 18.60 17.72 1.91
C SER A 4 18.34 16.39 2.60
N LEU A 5 19.21 15.41 2.34
CA LEU A 5 19.25 14.12 2.98
C LEU A 5 20.23 14.06 4.16
N ASN A 6 20.68 15.20 4.70
CA ASN A 6 21.75 15.25 5.71
C ASN A 6 21.44 14.49 7.01
N HIS A 7 20.19 14.20 7.28
CA HIS A 7 19.74 13.40 8.41
C HIS A 7 19.96 11.88 8.22
N LEU A 8 20.34 11.43 7.02
CA LEU A 8 20.59 10.02 6.70
C LEU A 8 22.09 9.71 6.64
N PRO A 9 22.50 8.45 6.93
CA PRO A 9 23.85 7.96 6.69
C PRO A 9 24.26 8.08 5.21
N LEU A 10 25.56 8.24 4.94
CA LEU A 10 26.08 8.42 3.58
C LEU A 10 25.69 7.26 2.63
N SER A 11 25.72 6.02 3.12
CA SER A 11 25.33 4.84 2.34
C SER A 11 23.89 4.93 1.85
N LYS A 12 22.96 5.38 2.71
CA LYS A 12 21.53 5.55 2.35
C LYS A 12 21.32 6.69 1.36
N ARG A 13 22.06 7.80 1.56
CA ARG A 13 22.01 8.92 0.61
C ARG A 13 22.43 8.49 -0.78
N ASN A 14 23.53 7.72 -0.90
CA ASN A 14 24.02 7.25 -2.18
C ASN A 14 23.01 6.31 -2.86
N GLN A 15 22.41 5.38 -2.10
CA GLN A 15 21.35 4.51 -2.62
C GLN A 15 20.14 5.30 -3.14
N ILE A 16 19.66 6.26 -2.36
CA ILE A 16 18.52 7.11 -2.74
C ILE A 16 18.85 7.91 -4.01
N LEU A 17 20.05 8.50 -4.11
CA LEU A 17 20.46 9.24 -5.29
C LEU A 17 20.55 8.36 -6.54
N GLU A 18 21.07 7.14 -6.41
CA GLU A 18 21.13 6.17 -7.50
C GLU A 18 19.70 5.78 -7.98
N ILE A 19 18.78 5.54 -7.04
CA ILE A 19 17.38 5.25 -7.37
C ILE A 19 16.73 6.45 -8.10
N VAL A 20 16.99 7.67 -7.64
CA VAL A 20 16.48 8.90 -8.28
C VAL A 20 16.95 8.99 -9.74
N GLU A 21 18.23 8.70 -10.02
CA GLU A 21 18.73 8.72 -11.40
C GLU A 21 18.05 7.64 -12.26
N ILE A 22 17.84 6.43 -11.72
CA ILE A 22 17.12 5.37 -12.42
C ILE A 22 15.68 5.80 -12.74
N ILE A 23 14.97 6.42 -11.78
CA ILE A 23 13.62 6.94 -11.99
C ILE A 23 13.62 8.02 -13.07
N ARG A 24 14.58 8.94 -13.04
CA ARG A 24 14.70 10.02 -14.05
C ARG A 24 14.85 9.48 -15.45
N GLU A 25 15.72 8.48 -15.63
CA GLU A 25 15.97 7.87 -16.93
C GLU A 25 14.75 7.10 -17.48
N VAL A 26 14.00 6.44 -16.60
CA VAL A 26 12.87 5.56 -16.99
C VAL A 26 11.58 6.35 -17.21
N VAL A 27 11.28 7.32 -16.32
CA VAL A 27 9.99 8.01 -16.29
C VAL A 27 10.05 9.39 -16.97
N SER A 28 11.21 10.05 -16.99
CA SER A 28 11.35 11.47 -17.39
C SER A 28 10.37 12.39 -16.62
N PRO A 29 10.40 12.37 -15.28
CA PRO A 29 9.43 13.05 -14.43
C PRO A 29 9.67 14.56 -14.34
N GLU A 30 8.64 15.31 -13.92
CA GLU A 30 8.75 16.72 -13.57
C GLU A 30 9.31 16.93 -12.17
N LYS A 31 8.88 16.08 -11.20
CA LYS A 31 9.40 16.11 -9.83
C LYS A 31 9.56 14.69 -9.30
N ILE A 32 10.54 14.51 -8.39
CA ILE A 32 10.69 13.31 -7.57
C ILE A 32 10.81 13.73 -6.13
N ILE A 33 9.94 13.20 -5.27
CA ILE A 33 9.92 13.48 -3.84
C ILE A 33 10.11 12.18 -3.07
N LEU A 34 11.13 12.11 -2.21
CA LEU A 34 11.25 11.05 -1.20
C LEU A 34 10.29 11.39 -0.06
N PHE A 35 9.44 10.44 0.33
CA PHE A 35 8.54 10.60 1.47
C PHE A 35 8.64 9.44 2.46
N GLY A 36 7.71 9.34 3.42
CA GLY A 36 7.67 8.23 4.36
C GLY A 36 8.80 8.24 5.40
N SER A 37 9.19 7.06 5.84
CA SER A 37 10.09 6.87 6.99
C SER A 37 11.50 7.40 6.77
N TYR A 38 12.05 7.26 5.57
CA TYR A 38 13.38 7.78 5.24
C TYR A 38 13.41 9.30 5.15
N ALA A 39 12.36 9.93 4.60
CA ALA A 39 12.25 11.38 4.57
C ALA A 39 12.16 12.00 5.98
N LYS A 40 11.51 11.28 6.91
CA LYS A 40 11.35 11.67 8.32
C LYS A 40 12.55 11.29 9.20
N GLY A 41 13.47 10.45 8.73
CA GLY A 41 14.58 9.90 9.52
C GLY A 41 14.12 8.88 10.57
N LYS A 42 12.94 8.28 10.40
CA LYS A 42 12.32 7.31 11.32
C LYS A 42 12.25 5.90 10.71
N TYR A 43 13.13 5.60 9.76
CA TYR A 43 13.18 4.29 9.13
C TYR A 43 13.65 3.21 10.09
N VAL A 44 13.20 1.97 9.84
CA VAL A 44 13.49 0.80 10.67
C VAL A 44 14.20 -0.25 9.82
N GLU A 45 15.21 -0.88 10.38
CA GLU A 45 15.92 -2.02 9.80
C GLU A 45 16.14 -3.04 10.93
N HIS A 46 15.06 -3.71 11.35
CA HIS A 46 15.11 -4.70 12.42
C HIS A 46 15.05 -6.12 11.90
N ARG A 47 15.90 -6.98 12.50
CA ARG A 47 15.77 -8.43 12.43
C ARG A 47 15.44 -8.91 13.84
N TYR A 48 14.41 -9.71 13.96
CA TYR A 48 14.07 -10.35 15.22
C TYR A 48 13.63 -11.80 15.01
N ILE A 49 13.82 -12.62 16.03
CA ILE A 49 13.31 -13.99 16.03
C ILE A 49 11.97 -13.94 16.76
N GLY A 50 10.90 -14.35 16.09
CA GLY A 50 9.57 -14.45 16.68
C GLY A 50 9.50 -15.50 17.77
N LYS A 51 8.41 -15.51 18.55
CA LYS A 51 8.14 -16.55 19.57
C LYS A 51 8.02 -17.95 18.99
N ASP A 52 7.78 -18.05 17.69
CA ASP A 52 7.72 -19.26 16.87
C ASP A 52 9.09 -19.75 16.40
N GLY A 53 10.18 -19.04 16.75
CA GLY A 53 11.54 -19.35 16.32
C GLY A 53 11.85 -18.92 14.87
N ILE A 54 10.92 -18.26 14.17
CA ILE A 54 11.11 -17.79 12.80
C ILE A 54 11.82 -16.43 12.85
N GLN A 55 12.79 -16.25 11.95
CA GLN A 55 13.47 -14.97 11.77
C GLN A 55 12.61 -14.03 10.91
N TYR A 56 12.16 -12.96 11.51
CA TYR A 56 11.45 -11.88 10.83
C TYR A 56 12.41 -10.75 10.50
N GLU A 57 12.20 -10.15 9.36
CA GLU A 57 12.92 -8.96 8.93
C GLU A 57 11.90 -7.85 8.62
N TYR A 58 12.00 -6.75 9.34
CA TYR A 58 11.20 -5.55 9.10
C TYR A 58 12.13 -4.44 8.62
N ILE A 59 12.08 -4.16 7.31
CA ILE A 59 12.88 -3.12 6.66
C ILE A 59 11.92 -2.08 6.08
N SER A 60 12.20 -0.81 6.35
CA SER A 60 11.48 0.31 5.74
C SER A 60 11.77 0.38 4.24
N ASP A 61 10.75 0.74 3.48
CA ASP A 61 10.82 0.94 2.03
C ASP A 61 11.35 2.34 1.72
N TYR A 62 11.98 2.50 0.54
CA TYR A 62 12.20 3.82 -0.04
C TYR A 62 10.93 4.23 -0.79
N ASP A 63 10.24 5.25 -0.28
CA ASP A 63 8.96 5.72 -0.82
C ASP A 63 9.18 6.97 -1.68
N PHE A 64 8.81 6.91 -2.96
CA PHE A 64 8.94 8.04 -3.89
C PHE A 64 7.60 8.40 -4.52
N LEU A 65 7.27 9.70 -4.46
CA LEU A 65 6.26 10.30 -5.31
C LEU A 65 6.95 10.83 -6.58
N VAL A 66 6.51 10.31 -7.72
CA VAL A 66 7.02 10.65 -9.05
C VAL A 66 5.93 11.40 -9.79
N VAL A 67 6.18 12.66 -10.09
CA VAL A 67 5.22 13.57 -10.71
C VAL A 67 5.48 13.68 -12.19
N THR A 68 4.47 13.47 -13.01
CA THR A 68 4.52 13.59 -14.46
C THR A 68 3.52 14.64 -14.96
N LEU A 69 3.74 15.21 -16.16
CA LEU A 69 2.75 16.05 -16.84
C LEU A 69 1.69 15.17 -17.48
N HIS A 70 2.12 14.24 -18.30
CA HIS A 70 1.29 13.27 -18.98
C HIS A 70 2.08 11.98 -19.13
N ASN A 71 1.43 10.84 -18.99
CA ASN A 71 2.13 9.57 -19.09
C ASN A 71 1.29 8.56 -19.90
N ASP A 72 1.72 8.33 -21.13
CA ASP A 72 1.09 7.36 -22.04
C ASP A 72 1.49 5.91 -21.72
N ILE A 73 2.54 5.71 -20.87
CA ILE A 73 3.03 4.39 -20.49
C ILE A 73 2.27 3.94 -19.24
N GLN A 74 1.87 2.66 -19.22
CA GLN A 74 1.19 2.09 -18.07
C GLN A 74 2.13 2.10 -16.84
N HIS A 75 1.67 2.61 -15.72
CA HIS A 75 2.49 2.76 -14.51
C HIS A 75 3.14 1.45 -14.05
N TYR A 76 2.48 0.30 -14.25
CA TYR A 76 3.03 -1.01 -13.89
C TYR A 76 4.27 -1.38 -14.73
N GLU A 77 4.35 -0.97 -16.01
CA GLU A 77 5.51 -1.23 -16.87
C GLU A 77 6.72 -0.42 -16.41
N LEU A 78 6.50 0.84 -16.02
CA LEU A 78 7.55 1.69 -15.46
C LEU A 78 8.07 1.14 -14.13
N GLU A 79 7.15 0.71 -13.25
CA GLU A 79 7.52 0.09 -11.98
C GLU A 79 8.33 -1.21 -12.18
N ASP A 80 7.96 -2.06 -13.13
CA ASP A 80 8.67 -3.31 -13.42
C ASP A 80 10.09 -3.04 -13.92
N ILE A 81 10.28 -2.05 -14.80
CA ILE A 81 11.60 -1.62 -15.26
C ILE A 81 12.46 -1.09 -14.10
N ILE A 82 11.90 -0.21 -13.27
CA ILE A 82 12.63 0.36 -12.13
C ILE A 82 12.96 -0.76 -11.12
N ASN A 83 12.02 -1.62 -10.78
CA ASN A 83 12.24 -2.74 -9.88
C ASN A 83 13.34 -3.68 -10.41
N SER A 84 13.36 -3.97 -11.71
CA SER A 84 14.41 -4.78 -12.35
C SER A 84 15.79 -4.15 -12.21
N ARG A 85 15.90 -2.82 -12.40
CA ARG A 85 17.17 -2.09 -12.30
C ARG A 85 17.66 -1.89 -10.88
N THR A 86 16.77 -2.04 -9.89
CA THR A 86 17.03 -1.78 -8.48
C THR A 86 17.07 -3.03 -7.60
N GLN A 87 17.06 -4.24 -8.19
CA GLN A 87 17.08 -5.54 -7.49
C GLN A 87 18.27 -5.72 -6.53
N HIS A 88 19.37 -5.02 -6.77
CA HIS A 88 20.57 -5.09 -5.95
C HIS A 88 20.44 -4.33 -4.60
N PHE A 89 19.42 -3.50 -4.44
CA PHE A 89 19.11 -2.89 -3.15
C PHE A 89 18.34 -3.85 -2.27
N ARG A 90 18.73 -3.89 -0.99
CA ARG A 90 18.02 -4.70 0.00
C ARG A 90 16.67 -4.08 0.40
N GLN A 91 16.61 -2.75 0.43
CA GLN A 91 15.40 -2.01 0.76
C GLN A 91 14.42 -2.09 -0.42
N PRO A 92 13.17 -2.48 -0.16
CA PRO A 92 12.15 -2.38 -1.19
C PRO A 92 11.93 -0.93 -1.63
N ILE A 93 11.56 -0.74 -2.88
CA ILE A 93 11.22 0.57 -3.42
C ILE A 93 9.72 0.61 -3.65
N ASN A 94 9.10 1.68 -3.20
CA ASN A 94 7.69 1.95 -3.39
C ASN A 94 7.53 3.22 -4.23
N LEU A 95 6.81 3.12 -5.34
CA LEU A 95 6.62 4.20 -6.30
C LEU A 95 5.15 4.58 -6.38
N GLU A 96 4.87 5.85 -6.18
CA GLU A 96 3.59 6.50 -6.45
C GLU A 96 3.79 7.42 -7.66
N ILE A 97 3.40 6.96 -8.84
CA ILE A 97 3.54 7.73 -10.09
C ILE A 97 2.20 8.37 -10.41
N HIS A 98 2.15 9.70 -10.45
CA HIS A 98 0.92 10.45 -10.70
C HIS A 98 1.16 11.68 -11.57
N GLU A 99 0.16 12.01 -12.36
CA GLU A 99 0.11 13.29 -13.07
C GLU A 99 -0.11 14.45 -12.09
N ILE A 100 0.48 15.59 -12.39
CA ILE A 100 0.40 16.79 -11.54
C ILE A 100 -1.06 17.21 -11.27
N ASP A 101 -1.94 17.10 -12.26
CA ASP A 101 -3.34 17.50 -12.11
C ASP A 101 -4.07 16.62 -11.09
N TYR A 102 -3.80 15.29 -11.08
CA TYR A 102 -4.36 14.37 -10.09
C TYR A 102 -3.89 14.69 -8.66
N ILE A 103 -2.61 15.08 -8.52
CA ILE A 103 -2.06 15.46 -7.21
C ILE A 103 -2.68 16.80 -6.75
N ASN A 104 -2.79 17.77 -7.65
CA ASN A 104 -3.36 19.09 -7.35
C ASN A 104 -4.84 19.01 -6.98
N GLU A 105 -5.63 18.21 -7.72
CA GLU A 105 -7.00 17.89 -7.31
C GLU A 105 -7.06 17.31 -5.88
N GLY A 106 -6.15 16.39 -5.56
CA GLY A 106 -6.05 15.81 -4.23
C GLY A 106 -5.70 16.84 -3.15
N LEU A 107 -4.77 17.76 -3.43
CA LEU A 107 -4.38 18.85 -2.51
C LEU A 107 -5.55 19.82 -2.26
N GLU A 108 -6.26 20.23 -3.32
CA GLU A 108 -7.43 21.11 -3.24
C GLU A 108 -8.61 20.48 -2.50
N PHE A 109 -8.77 19.15 -2.60
CA PHE A 109 -9.76 18.37 -1.84
C PHE A 109 -9.38 18.14 -0.38
N GLY A 110 -8.13 18.45 0.02
CA GLY A 110 -7.62 18.20 1.37
C GLY A 110 -7.23 16.73 1.59
N GLN A 111 -6.78 16.02 0.56
CA GLN A 111 -6.18 14.69 0.73
C GLN A 111 -4.86 14.81 1.49
N TYR A 112 -4.88 14.42 2.75
CA TYR A 112 -3.72 14.57 3.63
C TYR A 112 -2.51 13.75 3.19
N PHE A 113 -2.67 12.67 2.41
CA PHE A 113 -1.54 11.95 1.82
C PHE A 113 -0.63 12.86 0.99
N PHE A 114 -1.18 13.60 0.03
CA PHE A 114 -0.39 14.51 -0.79
C PHE A 114 0.06 15.75 0.01
N ALA A 115 -0.81 16.26 0.88
CA ALA A 115 -0.48 17.38 1.75
C ALA A 115 0.72 17.07 2.65
N ASP A 116 0.76 15.88 3.26
CA ASP A 116 1.88 15.41 4.09
C ASP A 116 3.16 15.25 3.27
N ILE A 117 3.06 14.71 2.05
CA ILE A 117 4.23 14.57 1.15
C ILE A 117 4.80 15.95 0.79
N VAL A 118 3.95 16.90 0.42
CA VAL A 118 4.37 18.26 0.09
C VAL A 118 4.98 18.96 1.31
N LYS A 119 4.46 18.74 2.51
CA LYS A 119 4.92 19.37 3.75
C LYS A 119 6.21 18.77 4.29
N GLU A 120 6.32 17.44 4.33
CA GLU A 120 7.37 16.71 5.06
C GLU A 120 8.39 16.02 4.16
N GLY A 121 8.09 15.85 2.88
CA GLY A 121 8.93 15.18 1.91
C GLY A 121 10.25 15.89 1.62
N VAL A 122 11.16 15.17 0.99
CA VAL A 122 12.44 15.70 0.49
C VAL A 122 12.37 15.76 -1.03
N LEU A 123 12.44 16.96 -1.59
CA LEU A 123 12.48 17.18 -3.03
C LEU A 123 13.85 16.72 -3.56
N MET A 124 13.84 15.70 -4.38
CA MET A 124 15.04 15.06 -4.93
C MET A 124 15.35 15.53 -6.35
N TYR A 125 14.32 15.85 -7.12
CA TYR A 125 14.43 16.34 -8.48
C TYR A 125 13.27 17.28 -8.81
N ASP A 126 13.54 18.34 -9.57
CA ASP A 126 12.55 19.35 -10.00
C ASP A 126 12.99 19.98 -11.30
N THR A 127 12.13 19.96 -12.33
CA THR A 127 12.35 20.69 -13.60
C THR A 127 11.96 22.16 -13.48
N GLY A 128 11.14 22.53 -12.50
CA GLY A 128 10.56 23.86 -12.35
C GLY A 128 9.42 24.15 -13.36
N VAL A 129 8.91 23.13 -14.05
CA VAL A 129 7.85 23.29 -15.08
C VAL A 129 6.46 23.24 -14.45
N VAL A 130 6.29 22.49 -13.35
CA VAL A 130 5.00 22.32 -12.68
C VAL A 130 5.07 22.76 -11.22
N ASP A 131 3.96 23.30 -10.71
CA ASP A 131 3.81 23.67 -9.30
C ASP A 131 2.71 22.85 -8.63
N PHE A 132 2.88 22.58 -7.32
CA PHE A 132 1.82 22.04 -6.51
C PHE A 132 0.81 23.13 -6.13
N ALA A 133 -0.48 22.76 -6.16
CA ALA A 133 -1.53 23.59 -5.57
C ALA A 133 -1.30 23.73 -4.05
N ASP A 134 -1.80 24.81 -3.47
CA ASP A 134 -1.78 24.99 -2.01
C ASP A 134 -2.69 23.92 -1.35
N PRO A 135 -2.17 23.13 -0.40
CA PRO A 135 -2.98 22.13 0.28
C PRO A 135 -4.13 22.77 1.06
N ARG A 136 -5.36 22.31 0.82
CA ARG A 136 -6.48 22.68 1.68
C ARG A 136 -6.29 22.04 3.06
N GLU A 137 -6.22 22.85 4.10
CA GLU A 137 -6.21 22.37 5.46
C GLU A 137 -7.66 22.00 5.87
N LEU A 138 -7.84 20.75 6.30
CA LEU A 138 -9.10 20.27 6.88
C LEU A 138 -9.13 20.60 8.36
N THR A 139 -10.34 20.88 8.90
CA THR A 139 -10.50 20.87 10.34
C THR A 139 -10.49 19.44 10.89
N PRO A 140 -10.19 19.22 12.19
CA PRO A 140 -10.24 17.89 12.79
C PRO A 140 -11.62 17.20 12.59
N GLU A 141 -12.69 17.97 12.64
CA GLU A 141 -14.05 17.48 12.42
C GLU A 141 -14.26 17.01 10.97
N GLU A 142 -13.76 17.77 9.99
CA GLU A 142 -13.82 17.39 8.57
C GLU A 142 -12.99 16.12 8.30
N GLU A 143 -11.78 16.01 8.87
CA GLU A 143 -10.94 14.82 8.76
C GLU A 143 -11.64 13.59 9.32
N LYS A 144 -12.25 13.73 10.50
CA LYS A 144 -13.01 12.65 11.16
C LYS A 144 -14.21 12.20 10.33
N GLU A 145 -15.00 13.15 9.81
CA GLU A 145 -16.17 12.86 8.97
C GLU A 145 -15.77 12.13 7.69
N ILE A 146 -14.70 12.58 7.02
CA ILE A 146 -14.17 11.93 5.82
C ILE A 146 -13.67 10.53 6.12
N ALA A 147 -12.89 10.35 7.19
CA ALA A 147 -12.37 9.06 7.61
C ALA A 147 -13.50 8.07 7.97
N GLN A 148 -14.53 8.54 8.71
CA GLN A 148 -15.72 7.75 9.05
C GLN A 148 -16.46 7.30 7.80
N ARG A 149 -16.70 8.20 6.86
CA ARG A 149 -17.36 7.88 5.58
C ARG A 149 -16.60 6.84 4.77
N TYR A 150 -15.27 6.93 4.69
CA TYR A 150 -14.44 5.93 4.03
C TYR A 150 -14.52 4.56 4.72
N TYR A 151 -14.46 4.56 6.04
CA TYR A 151 -14.61 3.34 6.83
C TYR A 151 -15.95 2.68 6.56
N ASP A 152 -17.06 3.43 6.66
CA ASP A 152 -18.42 2.91 6.49
C ASP A 152 -18.60 2.27 5.11
N ILE A 153 -18.10 2.91 4.05
CA ILE A 153 -18.21 2.39 2.67
C ILE A 153 -17.43 1.08 2.52
N TRP A 154 -16.16 1.09 2.86
CA TRP A 154 -15.27 -0.01 2.51
C TRP A 154 -15.37 -1.17 3.51
N PHE A 155 -15.56 -0.88 4.79
CA PHE A 155 -15.74 -1.91 5.80
C PHE A 155 -17.08 -2.65 5.61
N LYS A 156 -18.19 -1.94 5.37
CA LYS A 156 -19.48 -2.57 5.08
C LYS A 156 -19.39 -3.50 3.86
N ARG A 157 -18.72 -3.06 2.80
CA ARG A 157 -18.47 -3.89 1.60
C ARG A 157 -17.71 -5.17 1.96
N SER A 158 -16.70 -5.09 2.81
CA SER A 158 -15.94 -6.27 3.26
C SER A 158 -16.83 -7.26 4.03
N VAL A 159 -17.79 -6.78 4.82
CA VAL A 159 -18.74 -7.64 5.56
C VAL A 159 -19.63 -8.41 4.58
N GLU A 160 -20.18 -7.74 3.59
CA GLU A 160 -21.06 -8.35 2.57
C GLU A 160 -20.30 -9.42 1.78
N PHE A 161 -19.11 -9.11 1.27
CA PHE A 161 -18.28 -10.07 0.55
C PHE A 161 -17.83 -11.26 1.40
N LEU A 162 -17.60 -11.09 2.71
CA LEU A 162 -17.24 -12.22 3.57
C LEU A 162 -18.42 -13.18 3.75
N ILE A 163 -19.64 -12.67 3.84
CA ILE A 163 -20.85 -13.48 3.87
C ILE A 163 -20.96 -14.28 2.55
N ASP A 164 -20.78 -13.62 1.40
CA ASP A 164 -20.85 -14.26 0.09
C ASP A 164 -19.78 -15.33 -0.09
N SER A 165 -18.57 -15.06 0.39
CA SER A 165 -17.48 -16.06 0.39
C SER A 165 -17.85 -17.30 1.19
N ARG A 166 -18.36 -17.15 2.41
CA ARG A 166 -18.80 -18.26 3.25
C ARG A 166 -19.95 -19.06 2.63
N ASN A 167 -20.91 -18.37 2.04
CA ASN A 167 -22.02 -19.00 1.30
C ASN A 167 -21.50 -19.80 0.09
N ALA A 168 -20.54 -19.26 -0.66
CA ALA A 168 -19.92 -19.94 -1.78
C ALA A 168 -19.09 -21.16 -1.30
N PHE A 169 -18.39 -21.06 -0.19
CA PHE A 169 -17.66 -22.16 0.44
C PHE A 169 -18.58 -23.31 0.83
N GLN A 170 -19.69 -23.02 1.52
CA GLN A 170 -20.67 -24.04 1.96
C GLN A 170 -21.26 -24.84 0.79
N ARG A 171 -21.50 -24.22 -0.36
CA ARG A 171 -21.97 -24.91 -1.57
C ARG A 171 -20.84 -25.48 -2.44
N LYS A 172 -19.60 -25.53 -1.92
CA LYS A 172 -18.39 -26.04 -2.60
C LYS A 172 -18.03 -25.29 -3.89
N SER A 173 -18.43 -24.01 -4.01
CA SER A 173 -18.07 -23.14 -5.12
C SER A 173 -16.77 -22.39 -4.78
N PHE A 174 -15.65 -23.12 -4.71
CA PHE A 174 -14.39 -22.64 -4.13
C PHE A 174 -13.79 -21.48 -4.92
N ARG A 175 -13.88 -21.49 -6.25
CA ARG A 175 -13.42 -20.39 -7.10
C ARG A 175 -14.16 -19.08 -6.83
N ASN A 176 -15.48 -19.13 -6.62
CA ASN A 176 -16.25 -17.95 -6.25
C ASN A 176 -15.94 -17.52 -4.82
N SER A 177 -15.75 -18.47 -3.90
CA SER A 177 -15.41 -18.15 -2.52
C SER A 177 -14.09 -17.38 -2.42
N VAL A 178 -13.02 -17.83 -3.10
CA VAL A 178 -11.73 -17.13 -3.09
C VAL A 178 -11.79 -15.78 -3.81
N PHE A 179 -12.59 -15.65 -4.86
CA PHE A 179 -12.86 -14.35 -5.51
C PHE A 179 -13.46 -13.36 -4.52
N TYR A 180 -14.48 -13.77 -3.77
CA TYR A 180 -15.06 -12.91 -2.73
C TYR A 180 -14.06 -12.63 -1.59
N LEU A 181 -13.22 -13.59 -1.19
CA LEU A 181 -12.15 -13.34 -0.19
C LEU A 181 -11.15 -12.30 -0.66
N HIS A 182 -10.79 -12.33 -1.96
CA HIS A 182 -9.96 -11.27 -2.53
C HIS A 182 -10.63 -9.90 -2.35
N GLN A 183 -11.93 -9.78 -2.68
CA GLN A 183 -12.69 -8.54 -2.56
C GLN A 183 -12.80 -8.07 -1.09
N VAL A 184 -12.94 -9.00 -0.13
CA VAL A 184 -12.89 -8.69 1.31
C VAL A 184 -11.56 -8.06 1.66
N THR A 185 -10.46 -8.73 1.29
CA THR A 185 -9.10 -8.32 1.63
C THR A 185 -8.75 -6.95 1.03
N GLU A 186 -9.10 -6.75 -0.23
CA GLU A 186 -8.94 -5.48 -0.93
C GLU A 186 -9.72 -4.36 -0.21
N SER A 187 -11.00 -4.61 0.11
CA SER A 187 -11.86 -3.63 0.79
C SER A 187 -11.33 -3.26 2.18
N LEU A 188 -10.77 -4.22 2.92
CA LEU A 188 -10.16 -3.98 4.23
C LEU A 188 -8.89 -3.15 4.13
N TYR A 189 -8.03 -3.41 3.13
CA TYR A 189 -6.86 -2.56 2.88
C TYR A 189 -7.28 -1.15 2.46
N TYR A 190 -8.31 -1.01 1.60
CA TYR A 190 -8.81 0.31 1.21
C TYR A 190 -9.40 1.08 2.40
N ALA A 191 -10.17 0.42 3.28
CA ALA A 191 -10.65 1.04 4.52
C ALA A 191 -9.48 1.58 5.35
N THR A 192 -8.46 0.75 5.58
CA THR A 192 -7.28 1.14 6.36
C THR A 192 -6.54 2.30 5.72
N LEU A 193 -6.19 2.20 4.43
CA LEU A 193 -5.43 3.23 3.73
C LEU A 193 -6.17 4.57 3.72
N LEU A 194 -7.46 4.56 3.40
CA LEU A 194 -8.27 5.79 3.34
C LEU A 194 -8.47 6.43 4.72
N VAL A 195 -8.71 5.65 5.77
CA VAL A 195 -8.86 6.17 7.14
C VAL A 195 -7.56 6.78 7.64
N PHE A 196 -6.43 6.14 7.37
CA PHE A 196 -5.14 6.59 7.89
C PHE A 196 -4.46 7.67 7.06
N THR A 197 -4.72 7.71 5.74
CA THR A 197 -3.95 8.56 4.81
C THR A 197 -4.82 9.41 3.88
N GLY A 198 -6.15 9.18 3.83
CA GLY A 198 -7.05 9.82 2.86
C GLY A 198 -6.80 9.38 1.41
N TYR A 199 -5.91 8.41 1.19
CA TYR A 199 -5.49 7.96 -0.13
C TYR A 199 -5.55 6.44 -0.25
N LYS A 200 -5.88 5.94 -1.43
CA LYS A 200 -5.69 4.54 -1.81
C LYS A 200 -5.12 4.44 -3.23
N PRO A 201 -4.14 3.59 -3.49
CA PRO A 201 -3.61 3.39 -4.83
C PRO A 201 -4.67 2.78 -5.76
N LYS A 202 -4.60 3.12 -7.05
CA LYS A 202 -5.48 2.56 -8.09
C LYS A 202 -4.99 1.16 -8.49
N THR A 203 -5.09 0.18 -7.60
CA THR A 203 -4.59 -1.18 -7.83
C THR A 203 -5.47 -2.22 -7.15
N HIS A 204 -5.64 -3.37 -7.80
CA HIS A 204 -6.25 -4.58 -7.23
C HIS A 204 -5.19 -5.58 -6.72
N ASN A 205 -3.92 -5.22 -6.77
CA ASN A 205 -2.82 -6.08 -6.35
C ASN A 205 -2.70 -6.08 -4.82
N LEU A 206 -3.12 -7.17 -4.17
CA LEU A 206 -3.09 -7.31 -2.71
C LEU A 206 -1.68 -7.20 -2.13
N PHE A 207 -0.65 -7.59 -2.87
CA PHE A 207 0.73 -7.45 -2.41
C PHE A 207 1.12 -5.97 -2.29
N LYS A 208 0.75 -5.15 -3.28
CA LYS A 208 0.95 -3.70 -3.22
C LYS A 208 0.16 -3.07 -2.08
N LEU A 209 -1.12 -3.42 -1.92
CA LEU A 209 -1.96 -2.90 -0.83
C LEU A 209 -1.41 -3.27 0.54
N ARG A 210 -0.97 -4.53 0.72
CA ARG A 210 -0.30 -4.98 1.95
C ARG A 210 0.97 -4.16 2.23
N LYS A 211 1.76 -3.89 1.19
CA LYS A 211 2.98 -3.09 1.30
C LYS A 211 2.69 -1.65 1.73
N HIS A 212 1.70 -1.00 1.12
CA HIS A 212 1.25 0.34 1.50
C HIS A 212 0.73 0.41 2.94
N ALA A 213 0.02 -0.63 3.42
CA ALA A 213 -0.50 -0.66 4.78
C ALA A 213 0.55 -1.01 5.85
N LYS A 214 1.75 -1.46 5.47
CA LYS A 214 2.81 -1.97 6.36
C LYS A 214 3.18 -1.00 7.49
N HIS A 215 3.37 0.26 7.18
CA HIS A 215 3.78 1.27 8.16
C HIS A 215 2.61 1.83 8.98
N LEU A 216 1.37 1.50 8.61
CA LEU A 216 0.17 1.92 9.34
C LEU A 216 -0.17 0.95 10.47
N SER A 217 0.07 -0.35 10.26
CA SER A 217 -0.16 -1.39 11.26
C SER A 217 0.73 -2.61 11.00
N GLU A 218 1.70 -2.85 11.89
CA GLU A 218 2.54 -4.05 11.84
C GLU A 218 1.71 -5.33 12.01
N GLU A 219 0.70 -5.32 12.91
CA GLU A 219 -0.20 -6.44 13.15
C GLU A 219 -0.97 -6.81 11.87
N LEU A 220 -1.45 -5.81 11.10
CA LEU A 220 -2.12 -6.03 9.82
C LEU A 220 -1.16 -6.62 8.77
N PHE A 221 0.08 -6.12 8.73
CA PHE A 221 1.10 -6.63 7.81
C PHE A 221 1.45 -8.10 8.09
N LEU A 222 1.57 -8.48 9.37
CA LEU A 222 1.95 -9.82 9.81
C LEU A 222 0.83 -10.85 9.66
N LEU A 223 -0.40 -10.47 9.37
CA LEU A 223 -1.48 -11.43 9.08
C LEU A 223 -1.20 -12.30 7.85
N PHE A 224 -0.42 -11.80 6.90
CA PHE A 224 0.06 -12.55 5.74
C PHE A 224 1.59 -12.55 5.72
N PRO A 225 2.25 -13.42 6.49
CA PRO A 225 3.70 -13.42 6.63
C PRO A 225 4.38 -14.14 5.46
N VAL A 226 4.18 -13.64 4.24
CA VAL A 226 4.59 -14.27 2.98
C VAL A 226 6.10 -14.50 2.88
N GLU A 227 6.89 -13.76 3.64
CA GLU A 227 8.35 -13.86 3.66
C GLU A 227 8.86 -15.02 4.56
N THR A 228 7.99 -15.62 5.38
CA THR A 228 8.42 -16.59 6.42
C THR A 228 8.51 -18.01 5.91
N SER A 229 7.65 -18.40 4.98
CA SER A 229 7.65 -19.75 4.43
C SER A 229 7.02 -19.81 3.04
N LYS A 230 7.40 -20.87 2.29
CA LYS A 230 6.79 -21.14 0.98
C LYS A 230 5.28 -21.40 1.09
N THR A 231 4.83 -22.02 2.18
CA THR A 231 3.40 -22.29 2.42
C THR A 231 2.62 -21.00 2.57
N GLU A 232 3.11 -20.04 3.36
CA GLU A 232 2.48 -18.73 3.56
C GLU A 232 2.43 -17.93 2.27
N ASN A 233 3.52 -17.95 1.50
CA ASN A 233 3.55 -17.32 0.18
C ASN A 233 2.53 -17.95 -0.77
N ASN A 234 2.45 -19.28 -0.83
CA ASN A 234 1.49 -19.97 -1.70
C ASN A 234 0.03 -19.63 -1.33
N LEU A 235 -0.32 -19.61 -0.03
CA LEU A 235 -1.67 -19.22 0.42
C LEU A 235 -2.01 -17.79 -0.02
N PHE A 236 -1.07 -16.87 0.09
CA PHE A 236 -1.29 -15.50 -0.35
C PHE A 236 -1.38 -15.38 -1.88
N ASP A 237 -0.59 -16.16 -2.62
CA ASP A 237 -0.66 -16.22 -4.08
C ASP A 237 -2.00 -16.79 -4.57
N LEU A 238 -2.55 -17.81 -3.89
CA LEU A 238 -3.90 -18.30 -4.15
C LEU A 238 -4.96 -17.20 -3.93
N LEU A 239 -4.86 -16.45 -2.84
CA LEU A 239 -5.76 -15.34 -2.57
C LEU A 239 -5.64 -14.23 -3.62
N LYS A 240 -4.43 -13.86 -4.03
CA LYS A 240 -4.18 -12.88 -5.12
C LYS A 240 -4.79 -13.37 -6.43
N GLY A 241 -4.57 -14.64 -6.78
CA GLY A 241 -5.14 -15.27 -7.96
C GLY A 241 -6.67 -15.30 -7.96
N GLY A 242 -7.31 -15.12 -6.82
CA GLY A 242 -8.75 -15.00 -6.67
C GLY A 242 -9.38 -13.93 -7.57
N TYR A 243 -8.67 -12.84 -7.85
CA TYR A 243 -9.21 -11.74 -8.66
C TYR A 243 -9.33 -12.07 -10.16
N ILE A 244 -8.31 -12.64 -10.75
CA ILE A 244 -8.27 -12.95 -12.20
C ILE A 244 -8.26 -14.46 -12.41
N ASP A 245 -7.30 -15.18 -11.82
CA ASP A 245 -7.03 -16.57 -12.15
C ASP A 245 -8.22 -17.47 -11.80
N ALA A 246 -8.84 -17.27 -10.66
CA ALA A 246 -10.03 -18.04 -10.26
C ALA A 246 -11.22 -17.89 -11.20
N ARG A 247 -11.30 -16.81 -11.97
CA ARG A 247 -12.38 -16.57 -12.93
C ARG A 247 -12.06 -17.05 -14.34
N TYR A 248 -10.82 -16.93 -14.78
CA TYR A 248 -10.45 -17.04 -16.18
C TYR A 248 -9.46 -18.16 -16.50
N LYS A 249 -8.64 -18.63 -15.54
CA LYS A 249 -7.72 -19.73 -15.76
C LYS A 249 -8.35 -21.09 -15.43
N GLU A 250 -8.29 -22.02 -16.38
CA GLU A 250 -8.88 -23.36 -16.20
C GLU A 250 -8.13 -24.18 -15.13
N ASP A 251 -6.84 -24.01 -15.03
CA ASP A 251 -5.93 -24.72 -14.12
C ASP A 251 -5.87 -24.13 -12.69
N TYR A 252 -6.57 -23.01 -12.43
CA TYR A 252 -6.63 -22.48 -11.07
C TYR A 252 -7.38 -23.45 -10.15
N THR A 253 -6.72 -23.90 -9.10
CA THR A 253 -7.29 -24.78 -8.07
C THR A 253 -6.97 -24.25 -6.69
N ILE A 254 -7.91 -24.45 -5.77
CA ILE A 254 -7.74 -24.18 -4.34
C ILE A 254 -8.48 -25.29 -3.57
N THR A 255 -7.82 -25.85 -2.57
CA THR A 255 -8.40 -26.92 -1.74
C THR A 255 -9.36 -26.35 -0.68
N GLU A 256 -10.22 -27.20 -0.14
CA GLU A 256 -11.13 -26.85 0.94
C GLU A 256 -10.37 -26.41 2.19
N GLU A 257 -9.21 -27.05 2.49
CA GLU A 257 -8.35 -26.72 3.63
C GLU A 257 -7.70 -25.37 3.48
N GLU A 258 -7.07 -25.07 2.33
CA GLU A 258 -6.46 -23.77 2.04
C GLU A 258 -7.48 -22.64 2.13
N LEU A 259 -8.66 -22.85 1.55
CA LEU A 259 -9.72 -21.87 1.57
C LEU A 259 -10.26 -21.63 2.98
N SER A 260 -10.39 -22.69 3.80
CA SER A 260 -10.79 -22.58 5.21
C SER A 260 -9.80 -21.74 6.01
N ILE A 261 -8.49 -21.98 5.83
CA ILE A 261 -7.42 -21.18 6.47
C ILE A 261 -7.54 -19.71 6.06
N LEU A 262 -7.77 -19.43 4.77
CA LEU A 262 -7.92 -18.06 4.29
C LEU A 262 -9.16 -17.37 4.86
N ILE A 263 -10.31 -18.06 4.93
CA ILE A 263 -11.55 -17.54 5.52
C ILE A 263 -11.33 -17.16 6.99
N GLU A 264 -10.68 -18.03 7.77
CA GLU A 264 -10.39 -17.75 9.18
C GLU A 264 -9.46 -16.54 9.32
N ARG A 265 -8.38 -16.49 8.54
CA ARG A 265 -7.39 -15.42 8.57
C ARG A 265 -8.00 -14.07 8.20
N ILE A 266 -8.80 -14.03 7.13
CA ILE A 266 -9.46 -12.81 6.68
C ILE A 266 -10.57 -12.38 7.65
N SER A 267 -11.21 -13.31 8.34
CA SER A 267 -12.13 -12.98 9.44
C SER A 267 -11.39 -12.27 10.60
N LYS A 268 -10.18 -12.73 10.94
CA LYS A 268 -9.31 -12.03 11.92
C LYS A 268 -8.87 -10.66 11.41
N MET A 269 -8.54 -10.55 10.11
CA MET A 269 -8.22 -9.27 9.47
C MET A 269 -9.36 -8.26 9.60
N GLN A 270 -10.60 -8.71 9.39
CA GLN A 270 -11.78 -7.85 9.50
C GLN A 270 -11.95 -7.29 10.92
N VAL A 271 -11.78 -8.13 11.95
CA VAL A 271 -11.83 -7.68 13.36
C VAL A 271 -10.71 -6.69 13.67
N LEU A 272 -9.50 -6.97 13.19
CA LEU A 272 -8.35 -6.08 13.38
C LEU A 272 -8.56 -4.72 12.70
N VAL A 273 -8.98 -4.72 11.43
CA VAL A 273 -9.22 -3.48 10.67
C VAL A 273 -10.34 -2.67 11.30
N SER A 274 -11.41 -3.32 11.80
CA SER A 274 -12.44 -2.61 12.56
C SER A 274 -11.84 -1.85 13.74
N ARG A 275 -11.04 -2.52 14.57
CA ARG A 275 -10.41 -1.93 15.74
C ARG A 275 -9.50 -0.76 15.37
N ILE A 276 -8.50 -0.98 14.50
CA ILE A 276 -7.49 0.05 14.20
C ILE A 276 -8.09 1.27 13.50
N CYS A 277 -9.10 1.07 12.63
CA CYS A 277 -9.77 2.19 11.98
C CYS A 277 -10.63 2.99 12.94
N THR A 278 -11.39 2.32 13.83
CA THR A 278 -12.19 2.99 14.86
C THR A 278 -11.30 3.78 15.81
N ASP A 279 -10.24 3.17 16.34
CA ASP A 279 -9.27 3.84 17.21
C ASP A 279 -8.66 5.08 16.52
N LYS A 280 -8.31 4.97 15.21
CA LYS A 280 -7.79 6.11 14.45
C LYS A 280 -8.80 7.23 14.29
N ILE A 281 -10.06 6.90 13.97
CA ILE A 281 -11.15 7.88 13.81
C ILE A 281 -11.45 8.61 15.12
N GLU A 282 -11.40 7.91 16.27
CA GLU A 282 -11.57 8.52 17.58
C GLU A 282 -10.46 9.52 17.91
N LEU A 283 -9.24 9.30 17.42
CA LEU A 283 -8.10 10.19 17.62
C LEU A 283 -8.11 11.45 16.73
N LEU A 284 -8.97 11.52 15.72
CA LEU A 284 -9.10 12.67 14.81
C LEU A 284 -10.07 13.76 15.32
N GLY A 285 -10.67 13.60 16.51
CA GLY A 285 -11.69 14.54 17.01
C GLY A 285 -11.50 15.01 18.44
#